data_f753e2680e1307baa532e4c299d36c21
#
_entry.id   f753e2680e1307baa532e4c299d36c21
#
_cell.length_a   1.000
_cell.length_b   1.000
_cell.length_c   1.000
_cell.angle_alpha   90.00
_cell.angle_beta   90.00
_cell.angle_gamma   90.00
#
_symmetry.space_group_name_H-M   'P 1'
#
loop_
_entity.id
_entity.type
_entity.pdbx_description
1 polymer ?
#
loop_
_entity_poly.entity_id
_entity_poly.type
_entity_poly.pdbx_seq_one_letter_code
_entity_poly.pdbx_strand_id
1 'polypeptide(L)'
;LSICNQKLMEELYDFFVNSYSTYSTLDIVLEFLAFWFGIISVVYAKKQNILVYPTGIICTIITMYLMYKVSLLGHILVNLLYTLISLFGWWNWSRKKNDDLIVKVSRFSSADLPKSLLIFFFIISVAYIAHDFFVTDFEGQIKELDIFTSGIFVTAMWFMANKKLENWILWII
;
A
#
# COMPACT_ATOMS: atom_id res chain seq x y z
N LEU A 1 -22.82 14.84 -30.65
CA LEU A 1 -21.45 14.84 -30.10
C LEU A 1 -21.28 15.89 -28.99
N SER A 2 -21.85 17.11 -29.12
CA SER A 2 -21.77 18.21 -28.13
C SER A 2 -22.49 17.88 -26.80
N ILE A 3 -23.70 17.33 -26.84
CA ILE A 3 -24.51 17.03 -25.66
C ILE A 3 -23.91 15.86 -24.84
N CYS A 4 -23.36 14.85 -25.52
CA CYS A 4 -22.69 13.72 -24.87
C CYS A 4 -21.40 14.16 -24.15
N ASN A 5 -20.64 15.08 -24.76
CA ASN A 5 -19.43 15.66 -24.12
C ASN A 5 -19.77 16.54 -22.92
N GLN A 6 -20.87 17.31 -22.99
CA GLN A 6 -21.33 18.13 -21.86
C GLN A 6 -21.76 17.26 -20.69
N LYS A 7 -22.54 16.22 -20.94
CA LYS A 7 -22.97 15.28 -19.89
C LYS A 7 -21.79 14.54 -19.24
N LEU A 8 -20.82 14.11 -20.03
CA LEU A 8 -19.60 13.48 -19.53
C LEU A 8 -18.75 14.46 -18.68
N MET A 9 -18.66 15.73 -19.09
CA MET A 9 -17.97 16.75 -18.31
C MET A 9 -18.68 17.08 -17.01
N GLU A 10 -20.00 17.11 -16.97
CA GLU A 10 -20.80 17.30 -15.77
C GLU A 10 -20.63 16.09 -14.82
N GLU A 11 -20.72 14.86 -15.32
CA GLU A 11 -20.51 13.65 -14.52
C GLU A 11 -19.07 13.60 -13.94
N LEU A 12 -18.05 13.98 -14.73
CA LEU A 12 -16.68 14.08 -14.24
C LEU A 12 -16.53 15.20 -13.20
N TYR A 13 -17.13 16.36 -13.44
CA TYR A 13 -17.11 17.47 -12.48
C TYR A 13 -17.78 17.07 -11.16
N ASP A 14 -18.96 16.46 -11.22
CA ASP A 14 -19.66 15.96 -10.05
C ASP A 14 -18.86 14.88 -9.30
N PHE A 15 -18.24 13.96 -10.01
CA PHE A 15 -17.41 12.93 -9.43
C PHE A 15 -16.19 13.52 -8.67
N PHE A 16 -15.50 14.50 -9.30
CA PHE A 16 -14.30 15.07 -8.69
C PHE A 16 -14.59 16.17 -7.66
N VAL A 17 -15.58 17.01 -7.88
CA VAL A 17 -15.83 18.19 -7.04
C VAL A 17 -16.79 17.88 -5.89
N ASN A 18 -17.87 17.15 -6.16
CA ASN A 18 -18.84 16.81 -5.12
C ASN A 18 -18.28 15.78 -4.13
N SER A 19 -17.39 14.88 -4.56
CA SER A 19 -16.69 13.97 -3.64
C SER A 19 -15.90 14.71 -2.56
N TYR A 20 -15.37 15.90 -2.87
CA TYR A 20 -14.60 16.74 -1.93
C TYR A 20 -15.44 17.76 -1.17
N SER A 21 -16.72 17.94 -1.49
CA SER A 21 -17.58 18.94 -0.84
C SER A 21 -17.83 18.69 0.65
N THR A 22 -17.73 17.43 1.08
CA THR A 22 -17.88 16.98 2.48
C THR A 22 -16.55 16.88 3.24
N TYR A 23 -15.40 17.02 2.54
CA TYR A 23 -14.08 16.93 3.13
C TYR A 23 -13.67 18.24 3.78
N SER A 24 -13.03 18.16 4.94
CA SER A 24 -12.41 19.34 5.52
C SER A 24 -11.16 19.74 4.72
N THR A 25 -10.82 21.03 4.70
CA THR A 25 -9.58 21.51 4.04
C THR A 25 -8.34 20.76 4.55
N LEU A 26 -8.33 20.37 5.82
CA LEU A 26 -7.25 19.58 6.42
C LEU A 26 -7.14 18.20 5.78
N ASP A 27 -8.27 17.53 5.51
CA ASP A 27 -8.27 16.20 4.90
C ASP A 27 -7.72 16.23 3.47
N ILE A 28 -8.09 17.26 2.69
CA ILE A 28 -7.57 17.49 1.33
C ILE A 28 -6.04 17.69 1.37
N VAL A 29 -5.55 18.49 2.32
CA VAL A 29 -4.10 18.72 2.49
C VAL A 29 -3.39 17.43 2.88
N LEU A 30 -3.97 16.64 3.79
CA LEU A 30 -3.39 15.35 4.20
C LEU A 30 -3.37 14.34 3.05
N GLU A 31 -4.44 14.26 2.24
CA GLU A 31 -4.49 13.40 1.07
C GLU A 31 -3.40 13.78 0.05
N PHE A 32 -3.25 15.08 -0.21
CA PHE A 32 -2.19 15.60 -1.06
C PHE A 32 -0.79 15.27 -0.52
N LEU A 33 -0.57 15.41 0.77
CA LEU A 33 0.69 15.03 1.41
C LEU A 33 0.94 13.53 1.31
N ALA A 34 -0.07 12.68 1.58
CA ALA A 34 0.05 11.23 1.45
C ALA A 34 0.44 10.83 0.02
N PHE A 35 -0.19 11.44 -0.99
CA PHE A 35 0.13 11.22 -2.40
C PHE A 35 1.60 11.53 -2.71
N TRP A 36 2.11 12.69 -2.28
CA TRP A 36 3.50 13.08 -2.53
C TRP A 36 4.50 12.21 -1.77
N PHE A 37 4.22 11.87 -0.50
CA PHE A 37 5.05 10.93 0.24
C PHE A 37 5.07 9.55 -0.38
N GLY A 38 3.96 9.09 -0.95
CA GLY A 38 3.88 7.86 -1.72
C GLY A 38 4.80 7.88 -2.95
N ILE A 39 4.72 8.94 -3.78
CA ILE A 39 5.61 9.11 -4.96
C ILE A 39 7.08 9.15 -4.53
N ILE A 40 7.42 9.93 -3.52
CA ILE A 40 8.79 10.06 -3.02
C ILE A 40 9.30 8.71 -2.53
N SER A 41 8.46 7.93 -1.84
CA SER A 41 8.79 6.59 -1.39
C SER A 41 9.14 5.66 -2.57
N VAL A 42 8.35 5.68 -3.65
CA VAL A 42 8.64 4.89 -4.87
C VAL A 42 9.96 5.31 -5.53
N VAL A 43 10.26 6.62 -5.58
CA VAL A 43 11.54 7.12 -6.10
C VAL A 43 12.71 6.63 -5.25
N TYR A 44 12.58 6.63 -3.93
CA TYR A 44 13.60 6.08 -3.03
C TYR A 44 13.71 4.57 -3.14
N ALA A 45 12.62 3.84 -3.34
CA ALA A 45 12.63 2.40 -3.61
C ALA A 45 13.45 2.08 -4.86
N LYS A 46 13.23 2.81 -5.97
CA LYS A 46 14.01 2.69 -7.21
C LYS A 46 15.51 2.92 -6.98
N LYS A 47 15.87 3.91 -6.15
CA LYS A 47 17.27 4.22 -5.80
C LYS A 47 17.84 3.29 -4.72
N GLN A 48 17.07 2.33 -4.22
CA GLN A 48 17.42 1.47 -3.09
C GLN A 48 17.90 2.24 -1.84
N ASN A 49 17.31 3.42 -1.64
CA ASN A 49 17.62 4.29 -0.52
C ASN A 49 16.73 3.94 0.67
N ILE A 50 17.32 3.87 1.86
CA ILE A 50 16.63 3.55 3.11
C ILE A 50 15.47 4.51 3.44
N LEU A 51 15.48 5.73 2.90
CA LEU A 51 14.44 6.73 3.07
C LEU A 51 13.07 6.30 2.48
N VAL A 52 13.03 5.21 1.71
CA VAL A 52 11.77 4.58 1.26
C VAL A 52 10.85 4.25 2.45
N TYR A 53 11.42 3.80 3.56
CA TYR A 53 10.62 3.37 4.72
C TYR A 53 10.02 4.54 5.50
N PRO A 54 10.77 5.56 5.97
CA PRO A 54 10.16 6.68 6.66
C PRO A 54 9.13 7.43 5.81
N THR A 55 9.37 7.61 4.51
CA THR A 55 8.39 8.25 3.62
C THR A 55 7.15 7.39 3.41
N GLY A 56 7.31 6.07 3.26
CA GLY A 56 6.20 5.13 3.18
C GLY A 56 5.38 5.06 4.48
N ILE A 57 6.03 5.06 5.65
CA ILE A 57 5.36 5.06 6.96
C ILE A 57 4.51 6.32 7.14
N ILE A 58 5.04 7.50 6.78
CA ILE A 58 4.26 8.75 6.84
C ILE A 58 3.02 8.63 5.95
N CYS A 59 3.19 8.15 4.72
CA CYS A 59 2.09 7.93 3.78
C CYS A 59 1.01 7.00 4.40
N THR A 60 1.39 5.83 4.91
CA THR A 60 0.44 4.86 5.47
C THR A 60 -0.26 5.36 6.73
N ILE A 61 0.42 6.12 7.60
CA ILE A 61 -0.20 6.73 8.80
C ILE A 61 -1.26 7.76 8.41
N ILE A 62 -0.95 8.63 7.45
CA ILE A 62 -1.93 9.62 6.95
C ILE A 62 -3.12 8.88 6.32
N THR A 63 -2.87 7.86 5.51
CA THR A 63 -3.92 7.05 4.88
C THR A 63 -4.80 6.37 5.92
N MET A 64 -4.23 5.79 6.98
CA MET A 64 -5.01 5.19 8.08
C MET A 64 -5.92 6.22 8.76
N TYR A 65 -5.43 7.44 8.99
CA TYR A 65 -6.25 8.51 9.57
C TYR A 65 -7.43 8.87 8.66
N LEU A 66 -7.21 9.01 7.37
CA LEU A 66 -8.27 9.31 6.40
C LEU A 66 -9.29 8.16 6.30
N MET A 67 -8.82 6.89 6.28
CA MET A 67 -9.68 5.71 6.27
C MET A 67 -10.52 5.58 7.55
N TYR A 68 -9.94 5.97 8.70
CA TYR A 68 -10.68 6.02 9.96
C TYR A 68 -11.87 6.97 9.90
N LYS A 69 -11.71 8.15 9.29
CA LYS A 69 -12.80 9.13 9.14
C LYS A 69 -13.98 8.63 8.30
N VAL A 70 -13.70 7.83 7.28
CA VAL A 70 -14.72 7.25 6.41
C VAL A 70 -15.17 5.84 6.87
N SER A 71 -14.76 5.45 8.08
CA SER A 71 -15.13 4.17 8.73
C SER A 71 -14.71 2.90 7.95
N LEU A 72 -13.67 2.99 7.11
CA LEU A 72 -13.12 1.85 6.37
C LEU A 72 -12.11 1.05 7.23
N LEU A 73 -12.60 0.36 8.26
CA LEU A 73 -11.78 -0.33 9.25
C LEU A 73 -10.93 -1.46 8.64
N GLY A 74 -11.43 -2.17 7.63
CA GLY A 74 -10.67 -3.20 6.92
C GLY A 74 -9.39 -2.65 6.26
N HIS A 75 -9.48 -1.50 5.61
CA HIS A 75 -8.34 -0.84 4.98
C HIS A 75 -7.31 -0.31 6.01
N ILE A 76 -7.77 0.09 7.21
CA ILE A 76 -6.87 0.47 8.30
C ILE A 76 -6.00 -0.72 8.71
N LEU A 77 -6.57 -1.91 8.82
CA LEU A 77 -5.81 -3.12 9.20
C LEU A 77 -4.74 -3.46 8.16
N VAL A 78 -5.06 -3.38 6.87
CA VAL A 78 -4.10 -3.61 5.78
C VAL A 78 -2.98 -2.55 5.80
N ASN A 79 -3.31 -1.27 5.99
CA ASN A 79 -2.30 -0.21 6.11
C ASN A 79 -1.43 -0.36 7.37
N LEU A 80 -1.98 -0.90 8.46
CA LEU A 80 -1.19 -1.24 9.65
C LEU A 80 -0.15 -2.32 9.33
N LEU A 81 -0.53 -3.35 8.58
CA LEU A 81 0.42 -4.38 8.12
C LEU A 81 1.51 -3.79 7.22
N TYR A 82 1.17 -2.88 6.30
CA TYR A 82 2.16 -2.15 5.50
C TYR A 82 3.14 -1.36 6.38
N THR A 83 2.63 -0.69 7.41
CA THR A 83 3.47 0.05 8.36
C THR A 83 4.41 -0.88 9.12
N LEU A 84 3.93 -2.03 9.60
CA LEU A 84 4.75 -3.01 10.33
C LEU A 84 5.87 -3.59 9.45
N ILE A 85 5.56 -3.94 8.19
CA ILE A 85 6.58 -4.43 7.25
C ILE A 85 7.56 -3.31 6.88
N SER A 86 7.10 -2.08 6.77
CA SER A 86 7.99 -0.93 6.54
C SER A 86 8.96 -0.71 7.71
N LEU A 87 8.50 -0.82 8.94
CA LEU A 87 9.35 -0.77 10.13
C LEU A 87 10.38 -1.91 10.14
N PHE A 88 9.94 -3.14 9.82
CA PHE A 88 10.85 -4.28 9.66
C PHE A 88 11.87 -4.03 8.55
N GLY A 89 11.46 -3.56 7.38
CA GLY A 89 12.34 -3.24 6.26
C GLY A 89 13.36 -2.17 6.62
N TRP A 90 12.92 -1.12 7.32
CA TRP A 90 13.80 -0.06 7.81
C TRP A 90 14.88 -0.63 8.73
N TRP A 91 14.46 -1.39 9.74
CA TRP A 91 15.41 -2.06 10.64
C TRP A 91 16.36 -2.98 9.86
N ASN A 92 15.85 -3.79 8.94
CA ASN A 92 16.63 -4.75 8.16
C ASN A 92 17.69 -4.06 7.27
N TRP A 93 17.33 -2.94 6.62
CA TRP A 93 18.25 -2.18 5.79
C TRP A 93 19.23 -1.32 6.59
N SER A 94 18.91 -1.00 7.84
CA SER A 94 19.82 -0.26 8.73
C SER A 94 20.93 -1.12 9.30
N ARG A 95 20.82 -2.45 9.25
CA ARG A 95 21.81 -3.35 9.85
C ARG A 95 23.10 -3.36 9.06
N LYS A 96 24.22 -3.13 9.77
CA LYS A 96 25.58 -3.19 9.23
C LYS A 96 26.41 -4.22 10.01
N LYS A 97 27.38 -4.83 9.35
CA LYS A 97 28.41 -5.66 9.97
C LYS A 97 29.76 -5.30 9.33
N ASN A 98 30.72 -4.84 10.13
CA ASN A 98 32.04 -4.38 9.67
C ASN A 98 31.95 -3.30 8.57
N ASP A 99 31.09 -2.27 8.78
CA ASP A 99 30.75 -1.19 7.83
C ASP A 99 30.02 -1.61 6.54
N ASP A 100 29.84 -2.90 6.30
CA ASP A 100 29.07 -3.41 5.17
C ASP A 100 27.60 -3.61 5.51
N LEU A 101 26.71 -3.32 4.54
CA LEU A 101 25.28 -3.64 4.66
C LEU A 101 25.10 -5.16 4.69
N ILE A 102 24.40 -5.68 5.72
CA ILE A 102 24.11 -7.11 5.85
C ILE A 102 23.19 -7.57 4.71
N VAL A 103 22.18 -6.74 4.36
CA VAL A 103 21.22 -7.09 3.31
C VAL A 103 21.71 -6.51 1.97
N LYS A 104 22.23 -7.40 1.13
CA LYS A 104 22.62 -7.07 -0.25
C LYS A 104 21.48 -7.40 -1.20
N VAL A 105 21.44 -6.71 -2.34
CA VAL A 105 20.50 -7.01 -3.42
C VAL A 105 20.70 -8.44 -3.89
N SER A 106 19.64 -9.21 -3.94
CA SER A 106 19.65 -10.62 -4.33
C SER A 106 18.46 -10.97 -5.20
N ARG A 107 18.58 -12.06 -5.95
CA ARG A 107 17.44 -12.63 -6.67
C ARG A 107 16.64 -13.58 -5.77
N PHE A 108 15.40 -13.80 -6.16
CA PHE A 108 14.55 -14.81 -5.54
C PHE A 108 15.18 -16.20 -5.66
N SER A 109 15.14 -16.95 -4.58
CA SER A 109 15.63 -18.33 -4.52
C SER A 109 14.48 -19.27 -4.16
N SER A 110 14.59 -20.54 -4.54
CA SER A 110 13.62 -21.55 -4.12
C SER A 110 13.44 -21.66 -2.60
N ALA A 111 14.45 -21.26 -1.82
CA ALA A 111 14.36 -21.20 -0.37
C ALA A 111 13.47 -20.04 0.15
N ASP A 112 13.21 -19.02 -0.68
CA ASP A 112 12.31 -17.91 -0.35
C ASP A 112 10.84 -18.25 -0.60
N LEU A 113 10.57 -19.25 -1.46
CA LEU A 113 9.21 -19.64 -1.88
C LEU A 113 8.29 -20.01 -0.71
N PRO A 114 8.66 -20.91 0.21
CA PRO A 114 7.77 -21.28 1.30
C PRO A 114 7.46 -20.08 2.23
N LYS A 115 8.42 -19.18 2.44
CA LYS A 115 8.23 -17.98 3.25
C LYS A 115 7.28 -16.99 2.57
N SER A 116 7.44 -16.77 1.27
CA SER A 116 6.56 -15.88 0.52
C SER A 116 5.15 -16.39 0.42
N LEU A 117 4.94 -17.69 0.20
CA LEU A 117 3.63 -18.32 0.21
C LEU A 117 2.97 -18.23 1.59
N LEU A 118 3.72 -18.48 2.66
CA LEU A 118 3.20 -18.35 4.02
C LEU A 118 2.73 -16.93 4.29
N ILE A 119 3.53 -15.91 3.93
CA ILE A 119 3.14 -14.51 4.09
C ILE A 119 1.90 -14.20 3.25
N PHE A 120 1.88 -14.60 1.99
CA PHE A 120 0.77 -14.35 1.08
C PHE A 120 -0.55 -14.95 1.62
N PHE A 121 -0.57 -16.22 2.01
CA PHE A 121 -1.77 -16.85 2.54
C PHE A 121 -2.16 -16.32 3.91
N PHE A 122 -1.19 -15.96 4.76
CA PHE A 122 -1.47 -15.32 6.03
C PHE A 122 -2.19 -13.99 5.82
N ILE A 123 -1.71 -13.15 4.89
CA ILE A 123 -2.33 -11.86 4.60
C ILE A 123 -3.72 -12.01 3.98
N ILE A 124 -3.90 -12.95 3.06
CA ILE A 124 -5.23 -13.26 2.51
C ILE A 124 -6.19 -13.64 3.63
N SER A 125 -5.75 -14.49 4.57
CA SER A 125 -6.59 -14.89 5.71
C SER A 125 -6.95 -13.70 6.60
N VAL A 126 -5.99 -12.83 6.91
CA VAL A 126 -6.21 -11.60 7.70
C VAL A 126 -7.14 -10.64 6.97
N ALA A 127 -6.91 -10.41 5.67
CA ALA A 127 -7.75 -9.54 4.85
C ALA A 127 -9.19 -10.07 4.73
N TYR A 128 -9.35 -11.39 4.55
CA TYR A 128 -10.66 -12.03 4.51
C TYR A 128 -11.43 -11.82 5.83
N ILE A 129 -10.79 -12.08 6.96
CA ILE A 129 -11.37 -11.86 8.29
C ILE A 129 -11.70 -10.38 8.49
N ALA A 130 -10.82 -9.47 8.09
CA ALA A 130 -11.05 -8.04 8.21
C ALA A 130 -12.27 -7.58 7.38
N HIS A 131 -12.40 -8.07 6.15
CA HIS A 131 -13.56 -7.79 5.32
C HIS A 131 -14.85 -8.38 5.89
N ASP A 132 -14.83 -9.58 6.45
CA ASP A 132 -15.99 -10.24 7.00
C ASP A 132 -16.52 -9.53 8.26
N PHE A 133 -15.62 -9.01 9.12
CA PHE A 133 -15.98 -8.33 10.35
C PHE A 133 -16.26 -6.83 10.22
N PHE A 134 -15.63 -6.14 9.26
CA PHE A 134 -15.61 -4.68 9.23
C PHE A 134 -16.18 -4.06 7.95
N VAL A 135 -16.46 -4.85 6.91
CA VAL A 135 -16.94 -4.34 5.62
C VAL A 135 -18.22 -5.07 5.24
N THR A 136 -19.37 -4.45 5.53
CA THR A 136 -20.70 -5.06 5.30
C THR A 136 -21.25 -4.85 3.89
N ASP A 137 -20.70 -3.88 3.11
CA ASP A 137 -21.36 -3.37 1.89
C ASP A 137 -20.57 -3.62 0.58
N PHE A 138 -19.52 -4.45 0.60
CA PHE A 138 -18.80 -4.79 -0.64
C PHE A 138 -19.43 -5.97 -1.37
N GLU A 139 -19.80 -5.77 -2.65
CA GLU A 139 -20.20 -6.87 -3.54
C GLU A 139 -19.07 -7.87 -3.77
N GLY A 140 -19.39 -9.17 -3.80
CA GLY A 140 -18.48 -10.29 -3.69
C GLY A 140 -17.23 -10.26 -4.59
N GLN A 141 -17.33 -9.87 -5.86
CA GLN A 141 -16.18 -9.86 -6.79
C GLN A 141 -15.13 -8.79 -6.44
N ILE A 142 -15.56 -7.62 -5.99
CA ILE A 142 -14.66 -6.53 -5.59
C ILE A 142 -13.92 -6.91 -4.31
N LYS A 143 -14.61 -7.55 -3.37
CA LYS A 143 -14.02 -8.08 -2.12
C LYS A 143 -12.88 -9.06 -2.42
N GLU A 144 -13.10 -10.03 -3.31
CA GLU A 144 -12.09 -11.04 -3.62
C GLU A 144 -10.85 -10.44 -4.29
N LEU A 145 -11.04 -9.49 -5.22
CA LEU A 145 -9.94 -8.78 -5.87
C LEU A 145 -9.11 -7.96 -4.87
N ASP A 146 -9.77 -7.25 -3.95
CA ASP A 146 -9.08 -6.44 -2.93
C ASP A 146 -8.26 -7.33 -1.96
N ILE A 147 -8.83 -8.44 -1.52
CA ILE A 147 -8.12 -9.42 -0.68
C ILE A 147 -6.90 -9.99 -1.39
N PHE A 148 -7.07 -10.40 -2.66
CA PHE A 148 -5.99 -10.99 -3.45
C PHE A 148 -4.87 -9.99 -3.74
N THR A 149 -5.20 -8.78 -4.15
CA THR A 149 -4.22 -7.70 -4.41
C THR A 149 -3.50 -7.27 -3.14
N SER A 150 -4.18 -7.23 -2.00
CA SER A 150 -3.54 -6.98 -0.69
C SER A 150 -2.48 -8.03 -0.37
N GLY A 151 -2.75 -9.31 -0.63
CA GLY A 151 -1.79 -10.40 -0.48
C GLY A 151 -0.54 -10.20 -1.34
N ILE A 152 -0.72 -9.84 -2.62
CA ILE A 152 0.38 -9.55 -3.56
C ILE A 152 1.21 -8.38 -3.07
N PHE A 153 0.58 -7.24 -2.72
CA PHE A 153 1.29 -6.03 -2.32
C PHE A 153 2.10 -6.21 -1.03
N VAL A 154 1.55 -6.89 -0.02
CA VAL A 154 2.30 -7.18 1.21
C VAL A 154 3.48 -8.11 0.94
N THR A 155 3.31 -9.10 0.06
CA THR A 155 4.40 -9.99 -0.36
C THR A 155 5.49 -9.21 -1.12
N ALA A 156 5.10 -8.27 -2.00
CA ALA A 156 6.03 -7.38 -2.70
C ALA A 156 6.82 -6.50 -1.71
N MET A 157 6.15 -5.94 -0.69
CA MET A 157 6.82 -5.16 0.35
C MET A 157 7.79 -6.02 1.16
N TRP A 158 7.46 -7.28 1.45
CA TRP A 158 8.38 -8.21 2.11
C TRP A 158 9.60 -8.51 1.24
N PHE A 159 9.42 -8.68 -0.09
CA PHE A 159 10.54 -8.82 -1.03
C PHE A 159 11.41 -7.57 -1.05
N MET A 160 10.80 -6.39 -1.08
CA MET A 160 11.52 -5.12 -0.98
C MET A 160 12.30 -5.02 0.33
N ALA A 161 11.70 -5.38 1.45
CA ALA A 161 12.35 -5.38 2.76
C ALA A 161 13.58 -6.30 2.82
N ASN A 162 13.63 -7.35 2.01
CA ASN A 162 14.75 -8.26 1.86
C ASN A 162 15.63 -7.97 0.63
N LYS A 163 15.44 -6.83 -0.05
CA LYS A 163 16.16 -6.42 -1.27
C LYS A 163 16.12 -7.47 -2.40
N LYS A 164 14.98 -8.15 -2.57
CA LYS A 164 14.77 -9.06 -3.70
C LYS A 164 14.37 -8.27 -4.94
N LEU A 165 15.02 -8.54 -6.10
CA LEU A 165 14.74 -7.80 -7.35
C LEU A 165 13.32 -8.05 -7.87
N GLU A 166 12.77 -9.21 -7.59
CA GLU A 166 11.44 -9.64 -8.05
C GLU A 166 10.28 -8.85 -7.43
N ASN A 167 10.54 -8.02 -6.39
CA ASN A 167 9.53 -7.11 -5.87
C ASN A 167 8.91 -6.22 -6.96
N TRP A 168 9.71 -5.79 -7.96
CA TRP A 168 9.23 -4.96 -9.05
C TRP A 168 8.20 -5.66 -9.94
N ILE A 169 8.31 -6.99 -10.11
CA ILE A 169 7.34 -7.76 -10.90
C ILE A 169 5.98 -7.75 -10.20
N LEU A 170 5.97 -7.88 -8.87
CA LEU A 170 4.73 -7.89 -8.08
C LEU A 170 4.05 -6.50 -7.98
N TRP A 171 4.79 -5.41 -8.23
CA TRP A 171 4.22 -4.07 -8.28
C TRP A 171 3.57 -3.70 -9.63
N ILE A 172 3.80 -4.50 -10.67
CA ILE A 172 3.26 -4.26 -12.02
C ILE A 172 1.89 -4.94 -12.20
N ILE A 173 1.57 -5.94 -11.36
CA ILE A 173 0.30 -6.67 -11.38
C ILE A 173 -0.79 -5.83 -10.73
#